data_18e30639bd85d6d1919028c9269f8322
#
_entry.id   18e30639bd85d6d1919028c9269f8322
#
_cell.length_a   1.000
_cell.length_b   1.000
_cell.length_c   1.000
_cell.angle_alpha   90.00
_cell.angle_beta   90.00
_cell.angle_gamma   90.00
#
_symmetry.space_group_name_H-M   'P 1'
#
loop_
_entity.id
_entity.type
_entity.pdbx_description
1 polymer ?
#
loop_
_entity_poly.entity_id
_entity_poly.type
_entity_poly.pdbx_seq_one_letter_code
_entity_poly.pdbx_strand_id
1 'polypeptide(L)'
;MDLDLALRDSIVKICDVPADRVGPHSSLEDLGIDSLAAAEIITDVEIRTGIELPMDVLRGLSQMRTVGEVAAHLESGAGRPPIPSGS
;
A
#
# COMPACT_ATOMS: atom_id res chain seq x y z
N MET A 1 0.65 6.78 -12.50
CA MET A 1 -0.43 6.78 -11.51
C MET A 1 0.14 7.05 -10.13
N ASP A 2 -0.53 7.87 -9.35
CA ASP A 2 -0.09 8.18 -8.00
C ASP A 2 -0.26 6.96 -7.08
N LEU A 3 0.75 6.67 -6.28
CA LEU A 3 0.71 5.53 -5.35
C LEU A 3 -0.43 5.64 -4.34
N ASP A 4 -0.69 6.83 -3.83
CA ASP A 4 -1.78 7.06 -2.90
C ASP A 4 -3.13 6.71 -3.53
N LEU A 5 -3.35 7.17 -4.75
CA LEU A 5 -4.58 6.89 -5.48
C LEU A 5 -4.70 5.41 -5.80
N ALA A 6 -3.61 4.78 -6.24
CA ALA A 6 -3.61 3.35 -6.53
C ALA A 6 -3.93 2.52 -5.28
N LEU A 7 -3.37 2.92 -4.15
CA LEU A 7 -3.62 2.25 -2.88
C LEU A 7 -5.10 2.34 -2.51
N ARG A 8 -5.69 3.53 -2.59
CA ARG A 8 -7.10 3.74 -2.28
C ARG A 8 -8.00 2.91 -3.19
N ASP A 9 -7.73 2.95 -4.49
CA ASP A 9 -8.51 2.18 -5.45
C ASP A 9 -8.42 0.68 -5.20
N SER A 10 -7.24 0.20 -4.84
CA SER A 10 -7.04 -1.21 -4.51
C SER A 10 -7.82 -1.61 -3.26
N ILE A 11 -7.82 -0.76 -2.24
CA ILE A 11 -8.58 -1.02 -1.02
C ILE A 11 -10.07 -1.06 -1.31
N VAL A 12 -10.58 -0.11 -2.08
CA VAL A 12 -11.99 -0.06 -2.45
C VAL A 12 -12.38 -1.35 -3.16
N LYS A 13 -11.54 -1.81 -4.08
CA LYS A 13 -11.83 -3.00 -4.87
C LYS A 13 -11.76 -4.28 -4.04
N ILE A 14 -10.70 -4.44 -3.26
CA ILE A 14 -10.44 -5.69 -2.55
C ILE A 14 -11.28 -5.81 -1.28
N CYS A 15 -11.45 -4.72 -0.56
CA CYS A 15 -12.23 -4.71 0.67
C CYS A 15 -13.71 -4.45 0.44
N ASP A 16 -14.10 -4.07 -0.76
CA ASP A 16 -15.48 -3.79 -1.13
C ASP A 16 -16.10 -2.73 -0.22
N VAL A 17 -15.38 -1.63 -0.06
CA VAL A 17 -15.84 -0.49 0.74
C VAL A 17 -15.97 0.75 -0.14
N PRO A 18 -16.86 1.71 0.21
CA PRO A 18 -16.97 2.95 -0.54
C PRO A 18 -15.68 3.77 -0.49
N ALA A 19 -15.38 4.48 -1.58
CA ALA A 19 -14.17 5.28 -1.66
C ALA A 19 -14.12 6.38 -0.61
N ASP A 20 -15.25 6.92 -0.21
CA ASP A 20 -15.32 7.97 0.80
C ASP A 20 -14.99 7.46 2.22
N ARG A 21 -14.96 6.15 2.41
CA ARG A 21 -14.54 5.56 3.68
C ARG A 21 -13.05 5.33 3.75
N VAL A 22 -12.34 5.46 2.64
CA VAL A 22 -10.90 5.23 2.57
C VAL A 22 -10.18 6.58 2.58
N GLY A 23 -9.80 7.03 3.75
CA GLY A 23 -9.05 8.26 3.93
C GLY A 23 -7.73 8.01 4.64
N PRO A 24 -6.87 9.03 4.76
CA PRO A 24 -5.57 8.84 5.39
C PRO A 24 -5.65 8.43 6.86
N HIS A 25 -6.73 8.76 7.53
CA HIS A 25 -6.93 8.40 8.95
C HIS A 25 -7.71 7.10 9.13
N SER A 26 -8.14 6.47 8.04
CA SER A 26 -8.90 5.22 8.13
C SER A 26 -8.02 4.12 8.70
N SER A 27 -8.56 3.41 9.69
CA SER A 27 -7.86 2.30 10.31
C SER A 27 -7.91 1.07 9.42
N LEU A 28 -6.79 0.40 9.25
CA LEU A 28 -6.73 -0.85 8.49
C LEU A 28 -7.62 -1.91 9.14
N GLU A 29 -7.64 -1.94 10.46
CA GLU A 29 -8.48 -2.86 11.21
C GLU A 29 -9.96 -2.61 10.94
N ASP A 30 -10.37 -1.34 10.94
CA ASP A 30 -11.77 -0.97 10.66
C ASP A 30 -12.19 -1.33 9.24
N LEU A 31 -11.25 -1.33 8.31
CA LEU A 31 -11.51 -1.71 6.92
C LEU A 31 -11.46 -3.23 6.71
N GLY A 32 -11.10 -3.98 7.74
CA GLY A 32 -10.99 -5.41 7.65
C GLY A 32 -9.74 -5.91 6.93
N ILE A 33 -8.69 -5.10 6.90
CA ILE A 33 -7.46 -5.45 6.21
C ILE A 33 -6.57 -6.27 7.13
N ASP A 34 -6.50 -7.56 6.88
CA ASP A 34 -5.59 -8.48 7.55
C ASP A 34 -4.32 -8.68 6.69
N SER A 35 -3.45 -9.59 7.10
CA SER A 35 -2.21 -9.85 6.38
C SER A 35 -2.44 -10.32 4.95
N LEU A 36 -3.45 -11.15 4.74
CA LEU A 36 -3.78 -11.66 3.41
C LEU A 36 -4.31 -10.55 2.52
N ALA A 37 -5.25 -9.76 3.03
CA ALA A 37 -5.79 -8.63 2.28
C ALA A 37 -4.71 -7.61 1.95
N ALA A 38 -3.82 -7.34 2.89
CA ALA A 38 -2.71 -6.42 2.67
C ALA A 38 -1.82 -6.90 1.53
N ALA A 39 -1.51 -8.19 1.48
CA ALA A 39 -0.70 -8.76 0.39
C ALA A 39 -1.41 -8.60 -0.96
N GLU A 40 -2.71 -8.83 -1.00
CA GLU A 40 -3.49 -8.65 -2.23
C GLU A 40 -3.52 -7.21 -2.67
N ILE A 41 -3.69 -6.28 -1.73
CA ILE A 41 -3.70 -4.85 -2.01
C ILE A 41 -2.36 -4.41 -2.60
N ILE A 42 -1.26 -4.84 -2.00
CA ILE A 42 0.08 -4.47 -2.47
C ILE A 42 0.33 -5.02 -3.88
N THR A 43 -0.05 -6.26 -4.14
CA THR A 43 0.08 -6.84 -5.47
C THR A 43 -0.72 -6.04 -6.49
N ASP A 44 -1.94 -5.64 -6.15
CA ASP A 44 -2.78 -4.85 -7.04
C ASP A 44 -2.16 -3.46 -7.28
N VAL A 45 -1.60 -2.84 -6.25
CA VAL A 45 -0.91 -1.55 -6.39
C VAL A 45 0.28 -1.67 -7.34
N GLU A 46 1.06 -2.73 -7.21
CA GLU A 46 2.20 -2.97 -8.12
C GLU A 46 1.73 -3.10 -9.57
N ILE A 47 0.65 -3.83 -9.78
CA ILE A 47 0.09 -4.01 -11.12
C ILE A 47 -0.41 -2.68 -11.69
N ARG A 48 -1.10 -1.90 -10.89
CA ARG A 48 -1.68 -0.62 -11.34
C ARG A 48 -0.62 0.43 -11.65
N THR A 49 0.46 0.46 -10.88
CA THR A 49 1.50 1.47 -11.02
C THR A 49 2.70 1.03 -11.85
N GLY A 50 2.85 -0.28 -12.03
CA GLY A 50 4.04 -0.83 -12.66
C GLY A 50 5.29 -0.72 -11.79
N ILE A 51 5.13 -0.41 -10.52
CA ILE A 51 6.24 -0.25 -9.57
C ILE A 51 6.39 -1.54 -8.78
N GLU A 52 7.62 -2.06 -8.69
CA GLU A 52 7.92 -3.18 -7.81
C GLU A 52 8.28 -2.65 -6.44
N LEU A 53 7.63 -3.18 -5.41
CA LEU A 53 7.88 -2.76 -4.04
C LEU A 53 8.84 -3.76 -3.37
N PRO A 54 9.94 -3.28 -2.76
CA PRO A 54 10.91 -4.17 -2.12
C PRO A 54 10.32 -4.91 -0.93
N MET A 55 10.92 -6.05 -0.58
CA MET A 55 10.45 -6.86 0.53
C MET A 55 10.51 -6.14 1.88
N ASP A 56 11.50 -5.28 2.09
CA ASP A 56 11.58 -4.51 3.34
C ASP A 56 10.44 -3.50 3.47
N VAL A 57 9.94 -2.97 2.36
CA VAL A 57 8.74 -2.13 2.38
C VAL A 57 7.54 -2.96 2.81
N LEU A 58 7.41 -4.17 2.25
CA LEU A 58 6.30 -5.07 2.58
C LEU A 58 6.34 -5.51 4.04
N ARG A 59 7.52 -5.74 4.58
CA ARG A 59 7.67 -6.14 5.99
C ARG A 59 7.20 -5.07 6.95
N GLY A 60 7.40 -3.81 6.62
CA GLY A 60 6.99 -2.70 7.46
C GLY A 60 5.49 -2.52 7.55
N LEU A 61 4.73 -3.09 6.61
CA LEU A 61 3.29 -2.91 6.55
C LEU A 61 2.56 -3.46 7.76
N SER A 62 3.07 -4.52 8.38
CA SER A 62 2.44 -5.12 9.54
C SER A 62 2.41 -4.18 10.75
N GLN A 63 3.24 -3.14 10.75
CA GLN A 63 3.31 -2.15 11.81
C GLN A 63 2.48 -0.90 11.51
N MET A 64 1.93 -0.81 10.31
CA MET A 64 1.09 0.33 9.93
C MET A 64 -0.32 0.13 10.46
N ARG A 65 -0.97 1.22 10.84
CA ARG A 65 -2.31 1.18 11.40
C ARG A 65 -3.35 1.90 10.56
N THR A 66 -2.91 2.88 9.77
CA THR A 66 -3.82 3.69 8.97
C THR A 66 -3.42 3.64 7.50
N VAL A 67 -4.39 3.97 6.64
CA VAL A 67 -4.15 4.04 5.20
C VAL A 67 -3.07 5.09 4.89
N GLY A 68 -3.08 6.21 5.60
CA GLY A 68 -2.07 7.26 5.42
C GLY A 68 -0.65 6.78 5.74
N GLU A 69 -0.51 5.99 6.80
CA GLU A 69 0.79 5.41 7.15
C GLU A 69 1.28 4.46 6.06
N VAL A 70 0.39 3.63 5.54
CA VAL A 70 0.72 2.71 4.45
C VAL A 70 1.14 3.49 3.20
N ALA A 71 0.36 4.50 2.83
CA ALA A 71 0.67 5.32 1.66
C ALA A 71 2.04 5.98 1.78
N ALA A 72 2.33 6.59 2.93
CA ALA A 72 3.61 7.23 3.17
C ALA A 72 4.77 6.24 3.12
N HIS A 73 4.56 5.06 3.69
CA HIS A 73 5.57 4.01 3.69
C HIS A 73 5.87 3.51 2.28
N LEU A 74 4.83 3.31 1.48
CA LEU A 74 5.00 2.86 0.09
C LEU A 74 5.68 3.92 -0.76
N GLU A 75 5.30 5.19 -0.59
CA GLU A 75 5.93 6.28 -1.33
C GLU A 75 7.40 6.42 -0.97
N SER A 76 7.74 6.27 0.30
CA SER A 76 9.12 6.32 0.76
C SER A 76 9.95 5.19 0.15
N GLY A 77 9.40 3.99 0.11
CA GLY A 77 10.09 2.84 -0.48
C GLY A 77 10.21 2.93 -1.99
N ALA A 78 9.12 3.33 -2.66
CA ALA A 78 9.10 3.43 -4.12
C ALA A 78 9.93 4.61 -4.64
N GLY A 79 10.08 5.65 -3.81
CA GLY A 79 10.85 6.84 -4.18
C GLY A 79 12.35 6.64 -4.10
N ARG A 80 12.82 5.52 -3.55
CA ARG A 80 14.24 5.24 -3.48
C ARG A 80 14.78 4.85 -4.84
N PRO A 81 15.93 5.40 -5.24
CA PRO A 81 16.57 4.88 -6.44
C PRO A 81 16.96 3.43 -6.22
N PRO A 82 16.95 2.61 -7.26
CA PRO A 82 17.38 1.22 -7.11
C PRO A 82 18.83 1.18 -6.63
N ILE A 83 19.11 0.28 -5.70
CA ILE A 83 20.45 0.11 -5.19
C ILE A 83 21.30 -0.47 -6.32
N PRO A 84 22.40 0.20 -6.73
CA PRO A 84 23.23 -0.32 -7.78
C PRO A 84 23.79 -1.69 -7.40
N SER A 85 23.78 -2.59 -8.33
CA SER A 85 24.31 -3.92 -8.12
C SER A 85 25.80 -3.81 -7.80
N GLY A 86 26.22 -4.45 -6.72
CA GLY A 86 27.61 -4.41 -6.31
C GLY A 86 27.97 -3.23 -5.41
N SER A 87 27.00 -2.46 -5.00
CA SER A 87 27.21 -1.38 -4.04
C SER A 87 27.01 -1.86 -2.63
#